data_ee5d31d4d1e309ec6e1bc6ddfa7e69f2
#
_entry.id   ee5d31d4d1e309ec6e1bc6ddfa7e69f2
#
_cell.length_a   1.000
_cell.length_b   1.000
_cell.length_c   1.000
_cell.angle_alpha   90.00
_cell.angle_beta   90.00
_cell.angle_gamma   90.00
#
_symmetry.space_group_name_H-M   'P 1'
#
loop_
_entity.id
_entity.type
_entity.pdbx_description
1 polymer ?
#
loop_
_entity_poly.entity_id
_entity_poly.type
_entity_poly.pdbx_seq_one_letter_code
_entity_poly.pdbx_strand_id
1 'polypeptide(L)'
;MNICIVCGARPNFIKVAPVIRAIETAKTQGKDIDYHLVYSGEKDDPTLEDGLFEDLQIRRPDVHLGVTCQNLNELTGQVMSAFESYLHRHPTDTVVVVDDLASTMATAIVTKKQGIRLVHLAAGTRSFDIRMPKEINRLVIDGLSDILFTAGISNNSIANREGAELSKVYMVGNVLIDNLRFNRNHLVKPSLFDTLKLREKDYLVFTLNRRVLIDDRENLQKMIEAIAENHSGVTVVAPLRGLAKEAIEACHNKIGKKVLTVVEPLPYLEFSYLMAHAAGVITDSGNVAEESTFNQVPCITLNSYTEHEETVKVGTNVLVGEDADMLGKMVRQMIEGKWKSSGLPDRWDGRSAERIVQILLESAR
;
A
#
# COMPACT_ATOMS: atom_id res chain seq x y z
N MET A 1 -25.94 5.66 10.77
CA MET A 1 -25.19 5.95 9.54
C MET A 1 -24.67 4.64 8.94
N ASN A 2 -25.09 4.32 7.71
CA ASN A 2 -24.71 3.12 7.00
C ASN A 2 -23.59 3.43 6.01
N ILE A 3 -22.43 2.81 6.21
CA ILE A 3 -21.24 3.03 5.38
C ILE A 3 -21.05 1.83 4.45
N CYS A 4 -20.80 2.08 3.17
CA CYS A 4 -20.30 1.09 2.24
C CYS A 4 -18.80 1.29 2.05
N ILE A 5 -17.97 0.33 2.45
CA ILE A 5 -16.53 0.34 2.22
C ILE A 5 -16.24 -0.55 1.01
N VAL A 6 -15.62 0.02 -0.03
CA VAL A 6 -15.35 -0.70 -1.28
C VAL A 6 -13.85 -0.94 -1.45
N CYS A 7 -13.50 -2.20 -1.68
CA CYS A 7 -12.15 -2.66 -1.97
C CYS A 7 -12.08 -3.30 -3.36
N GLY A 8 -10.99 -3.07 -4.08
CA GLY A 8 -10.76 -3.62 -5.41
C GLY A 8 -9.55 -4.56 -5.51
N ALA A 9 -8.73 -4.64 -4.46
CA ALA A 9 -7.55 -5.49 -4.42
C ALA A 9 -7.08 -5.74 -2.97
N ARG A 10 -6.22 -6.75 -2.79
CA ARG A 10 -5.64 -7.14 -1.50
C ARG A 10 -5.06 -5.95 -0.69
N PRO A 11 -4.28 -5.01 -1.25
CA PRO A 11 -3.74 -3.87 -0.49
C PRO A 11 -4.82 -2.97 0.11
N ASN A 12 -5.99 -2.87 -0.52
CA ASN A 12 -7.08 -2.06 0.02
C ASN A 12 -7.58 -2.60 1.35
N PHE A 13 -7.68 -3.93 1.50
CA PHE A 13 -8.10 -4.54 2.77
C PHE A 13 -7.14 -4.21 3.91
N ILE A 14 -5.83 -4.19 3.64
CA ILE A 14 -4.82 -3.79 4.62
C ILE A 14 -5.04 -2.35 5.09
N LYS A 15 -5.40 -1.45 4.17
CA LYS A 15 -5.62 -0.02 4.49
C LYS A 15 -6.97 0.25 5.15
N VAL A 16 -8.03 -0.48 4.80
CA VAL A 16 -9.35 -0.27 5.42
C VAL A 16 -9.53 -1.04 6.74
N ALA A 17 -8.75 -2.07 7.01
CA ALA A 17 -8.86 -2.88 8.22
C ALA A 17 -8.84 -2.04 9.51
N PRO A 18 -7.94 -1.06 9.71
CA PRO A 18 -7.97 -0.19 10.87
C PRO A 18 -9.29 0.60 11.01
N VAL A 19 -9.81 1.10 9.89
CA VAL A 19 -11.08 1.84 9.86
C VAL A 19 -12.24 0.94 10.24
N ILE A 20 -12.27 -0.29 9.73
CA ILE A 20 -13.28 -1.30 10.07
C ILE A 20 -13.24 -1.59 11.58
N ARG A 21 -12.07 -1.86 12.15
CA ARG A 21 -11.92 -2.11 13.59
C ARG A 21 -12.35 -0.90 14.44
N ALA A 22 -12.04 0.31 13.99
CA ALA A 22 -12.47 1.54 14.66
C ALA A 22 -14.01 1.75 14.59
N ILE A 23 -14.65 1.40 13.46
CA ILE A 23 -16.12 1.39 13.34
C ILE A 23 -16.74 0.37 14.30
N GLU A 24 -16.22 -0.86 14.35
CA GLU A 24 -16.71 -1.89 15.27
C GLU A 24 -16.56 -1.44 16.73
N THR A 25 -15.44 -0.80 17.08
CA THR A 25 -15.23 -0.23 18.40
C THR A 25 -16.27 0.88 18.71
N ALA A 26 -16.51 1.78 17.78
CA ALA A 26 -17.52 2.84 17.94
C ALA A 26 -18.93 2.26 18.10
N LYS A 27 -19.26 1.21 17.34
CA LYS A 27 -20.53 0.48 17.43
C LYS A 27 -20.72 -0.17 18.80
N THR A 28 -19.68 -0.80 19.35
CA THR A 28 -19.75 -1.37 20.73
C THR A 28 -19.91 -0.30 21.79
N GLN A 29 -19.50 0.94 21.54
CA GLN A 29 -19.72 2.09 22.40
C GLN A 29 -21.10 2.75 22.22
N GLY A 30 -21.99 2.14 21.44
CA GLY A 30 -23.35 2.63 21.22
C GLY A 30 -23.46 3.80 20.22
N LYS A 31 -22.44 4.02 19.38
CA LYS A 31 -22.56 4.99 18.28
C LYS A 31 -23.42 4.42 17.16
N ASP A 32 -24.25 5.28 16.56
CA ASP A 32 -25.07 4.94 15.39
C ASP A 32 -24.23 4.95 14.12
N ILE A 33 -23.46 3.87 13.93
CA ILE A 33 -22.60 3.64 12.77
C ILE A 33 -22.56 2.14 12.45
N ASP A 34 -22.71 1.80 11.17
CA ASP A 34 -22.56 0.42 10.68
C ASP A 34 -21.89 0.42 9.31
N TYR A 35 -21.39 -0.73 8.87
CA TYR A 35 -20.73 -0.82 7.57
C TYR A 35 -21.05 -2.12 6.85
N HIS A 36 -20.98 -2.06 5.53
CA HIS A 36 -20.91 -3.19 4.61
C HIS A 36 -19.56 -3.15 3.89
N LEU A 37 -18.86 -4.27 3.86
CA LEU A 37 -17.61 -4.44 3.13
C LEU A 37 -17.89 -5.07 1.76
N VAL A 38 -17.61 -4.34 0.69
CA VAL A 38 -17.85 -4.75 -0.68
C VAL A 38 -16.52 -4.96 -1.40
N TYR A 39 -16.39 -6.10 -2.06
CA TYR A 39 -15.27 -6.39 -2.95
C TYR A 39 -15.71 -6.33 -4.41
N SER A 40 -14.96 -5.63 -5.26
CA SER A 40 -15.31 -5.51 -6.68
C SER A 40 -15.08 -6.78 -7.49
N GLY A 41 -14.15 -7.63 -7.07
CA GLY A 41 -13.78 -8.88 -7.75
C GLY A 41 -14.64 -10.09 -7.39
N GLU A 42 -14.18 -11.24 -7.80
CA GLU A 42 -14.83 -12.54 -7.59
C GLU A 42 -14.60 -13.07 -6.18
N LYS A 43 -15.50 -13.96 -5.75
CA LYS A 43 -15.43 -14.59 -4.41
C LYS A 43 -14.19 -15.47 -4.26
N ASP A 44 -13.77 -16.10 -5.35
CA ASP A 44 -12.70 -17.09 -5.38
C ASP A 44 -11.35 -16.48 -5.83
N ASP A 45 -11.18 -15.15 -5.64
CA ASP A 45 -9.93 -14.47 -5.97
C ASP A 45 -8.77 -15.07 -5.16
N PRO A 46 -7.78 -15.69 -5.82
CA PRO A 46 -6.66 -16.36 -5.14
C PRO A 46 -5.74 -15.41 -4.38
N THR A 47 -5.87 -14.08 -4.59
CA THR A 47 -5.11 -13.07 -3.86
C THR A 47 -5.71 -12.74 -2.49
N LEU A 48 -6.94 -13.18 -2.22
CA LEU A 48 -7.67 -13.01 -0.97
C LEU A 48 -7.66 -14.29 -0.13
N GLU A 49 -6.50 -14.66 0.34
CA GLU A 49 -6.30 -15.82 1.21
C GLU A 49 -7.07 -15.68 2.52
N ASP A 50 -7.56 -16.80 3.08
CA ASP A 50 -8.26 -16.80 4.37
C ASP A 50 -7.44 -16.17 5.48
N GLY A 51 -6.17 -16.51 5.56
CA GLY A 51 -5.23 -15.97 6.55
C GLY A 51 -5.09 -14.46 6.53
N LEU A 52 -5.33 -13.79 5.39
CA LEU A 52 -5.28 -12.33 5.33
C LEU A 52 -6.31 -11.67 6.26
N PHE A 53 -7.55 -12.15 6.23
CA PHE A 53 -8.64 -11.58 7.05
C PHE A 53 -8.47 -11.91 8.54
N GLU A 54 -7.92 -13.09 8.84
CA GLU A 54 -7.54 -13.49 10.21
C GLU A 54 -6.41 -12.59 10.74
N ASP A 55 -5.34 -12.38 9.98
CA ASP A 55 -4.22 -11.51 10.33
C ASP A 55 -4.65 -10.05 10.53
N LEU A 56 -5.59 -9.58 9.71
CA LEU A 56 -6.15 -8.23 9.79
C LEU A 56 -7.23 -8.08 10.88
N GLN A 57 -7.73 -9.19 11.43
CA GLN A 57 -8.84 -9.25 12.40
C GLN A 57 -10.08 -8.50 11.91
N ILE A 58 -10.47 -8.75 10.67
CA ILE A 58 -11.70 -8.24 10.05
C ILE A 58 -12.47 -9.39 9.40
N ARG A 59 -13.78 -9.20 9.24
CA ARG A 59 -14.60 -10.15 8.49
C ARG A 59 -14.30 -10.08 6.99
N ARG A 60 -14.61 -11.15 6.28
CA ARG A 60 -14.59 -11.19 4.83
C ARG A 60 -15.62 -10.21 4.23
N PRO A 61 -15.48 -9.84 2.94
CA PRO A 61 -16.49 -9.03 2.27
C PRO A 61 -17.89 -9.60 2.41
N ASP A 62 -18.85 -8.73 2.72
CA ASP A 62 -20.28 -9.08 2.77
C ASP A 62 -20.84 -9.33 1.37
N VAL A 63 -20.29 -8.62 0.37
CA VAL A 63 -20.71 -8.68 -1.03
C VAL A 63 -19.50 -8.70 -1.95
N HIS A 64 -19.58 -9.55 -2.97
CA HIS A 64 -18.65 -9.60 -4.10
C HIS A 64 -19.39 -9.16 -5.35
N LEU A 65 -18.89 -8.18 -6.07
CA LEU A 65 -19.52 -7.69 -7.31
C LEU A 65 -19.28 -8.65 -8.49
N GLY A 66 -18.30 -9.54 -8.36
CA GLY A 66 -18.01 -10.60 -9.33
C GLY A 66 -17.42 -10.09 -10.64
N VAL A 67 -16.70 -8.96 -10.61
CA VAL A 67 -16.12 -8.38 -11.83
C VAL A 67 -14.68 -8.81 -11.98
N THR A 68 -14.38 -9.48 -13.08
CA THR A 68 -13.03 -9.84 -13.51
C THR A 68 -12.83 -9.50 -14.97
N CYS A 69 -11.90 -8.60 -15.27
CA CYS A 69 -11.57 -8.20 -16.62
C CYS A 69 -10.12 -7.71 -16.71
N GLN A 70 -9.40 -8.08 -17.78
CA GLN A 70 -8.04 -7.61 -18.02
C GLN A 70 -7.99 -6.20 -18.60
N ASN A 71 -9.02 -5.81 -19.34
CA ASN A 71 -9.13 -4.47 -19.88
C ASN A 71 -9.66 -3.52 -18.80
N LEU A 72 -8.87 -2.54 -18.39
CA LEU A 72 -9.22 -1.63 -17.30
C LEU A 72 -10.45 -0.75 -17.62
N ASN A 73 -10.69 -0.39 -18.89
CA ASN A 73 -11.86 0.39 -19.27
C ASN A 73 -13.14 -0.45 -19.20
N GLU A 74 -13.07 -1.70 -19.65
CA GLU A 74 -14.17 -2.64 -19.56
C GLU A 74 -14.48 -2.98 -18.08
N LEU A 75 -13.44 -3.23 -17.27
CA LEU A 75 -13.59 -3.41 -15.84
C LEU A 75 -14.28 -2.23 -15.17
N THR A 76 -13.89 -1.01 -15.53
CA THR A 76 -14.54 0.23 -15.03
C THR A 76 -16.05 0.21 -15.32
N GLY A 77 -16.45 -0.07 -16.56
CA GLY A 77 -17.86 -0.13 -16.96
C GLY A 77 -18.65 -1.21 -16.24
N GLN A 78 -18.08 -2.41 -16.10
CA GLN A 78 -18.72 -3.54 -15.41
C GLN A 78 -18.89 -3.25 -13.92
N VAL A 79 -17.86 -2.69 -13.24
CA VAL A 79 -17.96 -2.29 -11.83
C VAL A 79 -19.01 -1.20 -11.64
N MET A 80 -19.10 -0.22 -12.53
CA MET A 80 -20.13 0.81 -12.46
C MET A 80 -21.54 0.19 -12.44
N SER A 81 -21.84 -0.71 -13.37
CA SER A 81 -23.15 -1.36 -13.47
C SER A 81 -23.47 -2.25 -12.27
N ALA A 82 -22.47 -3.04 -11.82
CA ALA A 82 -22.66 -3.93 -10.68
C ALA A 82 -22.83 -3.16 -9.37
N PHE A 83 -22.06 -2.09 -9.17
CA PHE A 83 -22.12 -1.28 -7.96
C PHE A 83 -23.40 -0.43 -7.89
N GLU A 84 -23.89 0.11 -9.01
CA GLU A 84 -25.20 0.76 -9.07
C GLU A 84 -26.33 -0.20 -8.64
N SER A 85 -26.30 -1.43 -9.17
CA SER A 85 -27.26 -2.47 -8.78
C SER A 85 -27.15 -2.85 -7.29
N TYR A 86 -25.96 -2.79 -6.70
CA TYR A 86 -25.74 -2.96 -5.27
C TYR A 86 -26.40 -1.82 -4.47
N LEU A 87 -26.15 -0.56 -4.82
CA LEU A 87 -26.69 0.61 -4.10
C LEU A 87 -28.21 0.66 -4.11
N HIS A 88 -28.86 0.24 -5.21
CA HIS A 88 -30.31 0.15 -5.28
C HIS A 88 -30.93 -0.85 -4.29
N ARG A 89 -30.17 -1.84 -3.83
CA ARG A 89 -30.63 -2.89 -2.91
C ARG A 89 -30.19 -2.67 -1.46
N HIS A 90 -29.20 -1.80 -1.25
CA HIS A 90 -28.59 -1.59 0.07
C HIS A 90 -28.57 -0.10 0.40
N PRO A 91 -29.46 0.36 1.31
CA PRO A 91 -29.47 1.75 1.75
C PRO A 91 -28.10 2.16 2.30
N THR A 92 -27.49 3.18 1.69
CA THR A 92 -26.13 3.63 1.98
C THR A 92 -26.11 5.14 2.13
N ASP A 93 -25.60 5.63 3.27
CA ASP A 93 -25.47 7.07 3.54
C ASP A 93 -24.12 7.61 3.04
N THR A 94 -23.10 6.76 3.10
CA THR A 94 -21.71 7.14 2.79
C THR A 94 -20.98 5.98 2.13
N VAL A 95 -20.28 6.25 1.05
CA VAL A 95 -19.35 5.30 0.42
C VAL A 95 -17.92 5.72 0.73
N VAL A 96 -17.13 4.79 1.22
CA VAL A 96 -15.70 4.97 1.49
C VAL A 96 -14.92 4.18 0.44
N VAL A 97 -14.07 4.86 -0.31
CA VAL A 97 -13.17 4.28 -1.29
C VAL A 97 -11.72 4.50 -0.88
N VAL A 98 -10.80 3.67 -1.36
CA VAL A 98 -9.39 3.69 -0.98
C VAL A 98 -8.49 3.50 -2.21
N ASP A 99 -7.37 4.22 -2.23
CA ASP A 99 -6.40 4.19 -3.31
C ASP A 99 -6.96 4.61 -4.70
N ASP A 100 -6.38 4.05 -5.78
CA ASP A 100 -6.45 4.61 -7.12
C ASP A 100 -6.75 3.56 -8.22
N LEU A 101 -7.45 2.49 -7.87
CA LEU A 101 -7.80 1.45 -8.84
C LEU A 101 -8.89 1.92 -9.82
N ALA A 102 -8.99 1.25 -10.97
CA ALA A 102 -10.08 1.48 -11.91
C ALA A 102 -11.46 1.18 -11.28
N SER A 103 -11.54 0.16 -10.43
CA SER A 103 -12.73 -0.15 -9.63
C SER A 103 -13.05 0.94 -8.60
N THR A 104 -12.04 1.56 -7.99
CA THR A 104 -12.20 2.69 -7.06
C THR A 104 -12.80 3.89 -7.77
N MET A 105 -12.28 4.24 -8.95
CA MET A 105 -12.81 5.32 -9.79
C MET A 105 -14.26 5.05 -10.24
N ALA A 106 -14.53 3.83 -10.71
CA ALA A 106 -15.88 3.42 -11.12
C ALA A 106 -16.90 3.60 -9.98
N THR A 107 -16.54 3.14 -8.79
CA THR A 107 -17.34 3.27 -7.57
C THR A 107 -17.58 4.74 -7.22
N ALA A 108 -16.56 5.59 -7.29
CA ALA A 108 -16.65 7.02 -6.98
C ALA A 108 -17.65 7.72 -7.92
N ILE A 109 -17.59 7.45 -9.23
CA ILE A 109 -18.51 8.04 -10.23
C ILE A 109 -19.96 7.64 -9.92
N VAL A 110 -20.22 6.36 -9.70
CA VAL A 110 -21.57 5.85 -9.41
C VAL A 110 -22.11 6.46 -8.11
N THR A 111 -21.30 6.49 -7.05
CA THR A 111 -21.67 7.07 -5.76
C THR A 111 -22.18 8.50 -5.91
N LYS A 112 -21.46 9.34 -6.65
CA LYS A 112 -21.84 10.75 -6.84
C LYS A 112 -23.04 10.90 -7.76
N LYS A 113 -23.20 10.06 -8.79
CA LYS A 113 -24.40 10.07 -9.66
C LYS A 113 -25.67 9.65 -8.91
N GLN A 114 -25.55 8.84 -7.86
CA GLN A 114 -26.65 8.44 -6.97
C GLN A 114 -26.91 9.47 -5.83
N GLY A 115 -26.15 10.57 -5.76
CA GLY A 115 -26.30 11.60 -4.74
C GLY A 115 -25.82 11.17 -3.34
N ILE A 116 -25.04 10.10 -3.24
CA ILE A 116 -24.51 9.57 -2.00
C ILE A 116 -23.18 10.27 -1.66
N ARG A 117 -22.91 10.46 -0.37
CA ARG A 117 -21.66 11.05 0.11
C ARG A 117 -20.48 10.13 -0.20
N LEU A 118 -19.43 10.69 -0.80
CA LEU A 118 -18.21 9.99 -1.18
C LEU A 118 -17.03 10.42 -0.27
N VAL A 119 -16.34 9.46 0.28
CA VAL A 119 -15.16 9.64 1.13
C VAL A 119 -13.99 8.89 0.51
N HIS A 120 -12.86 9.56 0.35
CA HIS A 120 -11.63 8.96 -0.19
C HIS A 120 -10.54 8.84 0.88
N LEU A 121 -10.07 7.62 1.12
CA LEU A 121 -8.89 7.32 1.93
C LEU A 121 -7.62 7.33 1.07
N ALA A 122 -6.52 7.81 1.61
CA ALA A 122 -5.26 8.02 0.91
C ALA A 122 -5.36 9.04 -0.24
N ALA A 123 -6.19 10.07 -0.06
CA ALA A 123 -6.40 11.15 -1.01
C ALA A 123 -5.17 12.07 -1.17
N GLY A 124 -5.15 12.85 -2.25
CA GLY A 124 -4.09 13.82 -2.54
C GLY A 124 -2.78 13.18 -2.99
N THR A 125 -2.79 11.91 -3.34
CA THR A 125 -1.62 11.19 -3.88
C THR A 125 -1.45 11.53 -5.35
N ARG A 126 -0.23 11.96 -5.80
CA ARG A 126 0.07 12.31 -7.18
C ARG A 126 1.44 11.82 -7.62
N SER A 127 1.52 11.35 -8.85
CA SER A 127 2.77 11.16 -9.59
C SER A 127 3.07 12.34 -10.51
N PHE A 128 2.06 13.16 -10.82
CA PHE A 128 2.10 14.25 -11.82
C PHE A 128 2.42 13.78 -13.24
N ASP A 129 2.32 12.47 -13.51
CA ASP A 129 2.42 11.93 -14.86
C ASP A 129 1.04 11.49 -15.37
N ILE A 130 0.40 12.35 -16.12
CA ILE A 130 -0.94 12.12 -16.69
C ILE A 130 -1.01 10.92 -17.66
N ARG A 131 0.15 10.40 -18.10
CA ARG A 131 0.20 9.18 -18.93
C ARG A 131 -0.02 7.91 -18.11
N MET A 132 0.06 8.00 -16.79
CA MET A 132 -0.20 6.88 -15.90
C MET A 132 -1.73 6.72 -15.71
N PRO A 133 -2.33 5.56 -16.01
CA PRO A 133 -3.77 5.33 -15.81
C PRO A 133 -4.22 5.60 -14.37
N LYS A 134 -3.40 5.29 -13.39
CA LYS A 134 -3.68 5.56 -11.98
C LYS A 134 -3.77 7.05 -11.65
N GLU A 135 -3.00 7.90 -12.33
CA GLU A 135 -3.07 9.34 -12.11
C GLU A 135 -4.42 9.91 -12.55
N ILE A 136 -4.97 9.40 -13.67
CA ILE A 136 -6.32 9.74 -14.11
C ILE A 136 -7.35 9.34 -13.04
N ASN A 137 -7.23 8.13 -12.51
CA ASN A 137 -8.13 7.65 -11.48
C ASN A 137 -8.09 8.57 -10.23
N ARG A 138 -6.90 8.95 -9.77
CA ARG A 138 -6.70 9.85 -8.62
C ARG A 138 -7.38 11.20 -8.81
N LEU A 139 -7.18 11.82 -9.97
CA LEU A 139 -7.79 13.11 -10.31
C LEU A 139 -9.34 13.02 -10.27
N VAL A 140 -9.90 11.97 -10.84
CA VAL A 140 -11.37 11.77 -10.85
C VAL A 140 -11.90 11.51 -9.45
N ILE A 141 -11.27 10.61 -8.68
CA ILE A 141 -11.72 10.24 -7.34
C ILE A 141 -11.67 11.45 -6.40
N ASP A 142 -10.52 12.15 -6.35
CA ASP A 142 -10.35 13.33 -5.50
C ASP A 142 -11.30 14.45 -5.89
N GLY A 143 -11.47 14.69 -7.21
CA GLY A 143 -12.36 15.74 -7.72
C GLY A 143 -13.86 15.51 -7.44
N LEU A 144 -14.26 14.24 -7.20
CA LEU A 144 -15.64 13.87 -6.89
C LEU A 144 -15.92 13.73 -5.38
N SER A 145 -14.90 13.58 -4.56
CA SER A 145 -15.05 13.24 -3.14
C SER A 145 -15.51 14.41 -2.30
N ASP A 146 -16.47 14.18 -1.42
CA ASP A 146 -16.96 15.16 -0.44
C ASP A 146 -15.99 15.30 0.74
N ILE A 147 -15.31 14.20 1.10
CA ILE A 147 -14.31 14.17 2.17
C ILE A 147 -13.04 13.49 1.65
N LEU A 148 -11.92 14.15 1.85
CA LEU A 148 -10.59 13.70 1.47
C LEU A 148 -9.75 13.49 2.73
N PHE A 149 -9.37 12.24 3.01
CA PHE A 149 -8.48 11.87 4.10
C PHE A 149 -7.06 11.67 3.58
N THR A 150 -6.13 12.51 4.02
CA THR A 150 -4.76 12.54 3.55
C THR A 150 -3.77 11.98 4.57
N ALA A 151 -2.71 11.34 4.05
CA ALA A 151 -1.74 10.62 4.87
C ALA A 151 -0.65 11.54 5.47
N GLY A 152 -0.35 12.66 4.83
CA GLY A 152 0.73 13.55 5.24
C GLY A 152 0.57 14.97 4.69
N ILE A 153 1.55 15.83 5.00
CA ILE A 153 1.51 17.26 4.67
C ILE A 153 1.48 17.49 3.16
N SER A 154 2.28 16.77 2.38
CA SER A 154 2.32 16.90 0.92
C SER A 154 1.00 16.52 0.28
N ASN A 155 0.44 15.37 0.66
CA ASN A 155 -0.87 14.93 0.16
C ASN A 155 -1.98 15.91 0.55
N ASN A 156 -1.92 16.45 1.78
CA ASN A 156 -2.89 17.43 2.28
C ASN A 156 -2.83 18.74 1.47
N SER A 157 -1.63 19.21 1.14
CA SER A 157 -1.44 20.39 0.30
C SER A 157 -2.01 20.21 -1.11
N ILE A 158 -1.77 19.04 -1.72
CA ILE A 158 -2.29 18.69 -3.05
C ILE A 158 -3.82 18.63 -3.01
N ALA A 159 -4.39 17.91 -2.06
CA ALA A 159 -5.84 17.76 -1.94
C ALA A 159 -6.56 19.10 -1.73
N ASN A 160 -5.98 20.02 -0.95
CA ASN A 160 -6.53 21.37 -0.76
C ASN A 160 -6.44 22.24 -2.03
N ARG A 161 -5.41 22.04 -2.86
CA ARG A 161 -5.24 22.79 -4.12
C ARG A 161 -6.13 22.28 -5.25
N GLU A 162 -6.32 20.95 -5.33
CA GLU A 162 -6.93 20.27 -6.47
C GLU A 162 -8.31 19.67 -6.17
N GLY A 163 -8.74 19.68 -4.90
CA GLY A 163 -10.05 19.20 -4.50
C GLY A 163 -11.19 20.06 -5.03
N ALA A 164 -12.40 19.50 -5.05
CA ALA A 164 -13.59 20.26 -5.39
C ALA A 164 -13.82 21.39 -4.36
N GLU A 165 -14.41 22.50 -4.78
CA GLU A 165 -14.62 23.70 -3.94
C GLU A 165 -15.36 23.39 -2.63
N LEU A 166 -16.26 22.40 -2.62
CA LEU A 166 -17.02 21.99 -1.45
C LEU A 166 -16.40 20.80 -0.68
N SER A 167 -15.29 20.26 -1.14
CA SER A 167 -14.64 19.13 -0.48
C SER A 167 -14.02 19.54 0.85
N LYS A 168 -14.15 18.68 1.86
CA LYS A 168 -13.47 18.82 3.15
C LYS A 168 -12.22 17.96 3.19
N VAL A 169 -11.06 18.56 3.45
CA VAL A 169 -9.77 17.89 3.48
C VAL A 169 -9.28 17.77 4.92
N TYR A 170 -8.95 16.56 5.34
CA TYR A 170 -8.44 16.27 6.68
C TYR A 170 -7.14 15.48 6.62
N MET A 171 -6.08 16.03 7.19
CA MET A 171 -4.84 15.28 7.40
C MET A 171 -5.01 14.38 8.62
N VAL A 172 -5.28 13.11 8.41
CA VAL A 172 -5.54 12.14 9.49
C VAL A 172 -4.32 11.29 9.85
N GLY A 173 -3.34 11.24 8.97
CA GLY A 173 -2.21 10.33 9.02
C GLY A 173 -2.39 9.12 8.08
N ASN A 174 -1.44 8.22 8.10
CA ASN A 174 -1.40 7.09 7.19
C ASN A 174 -2.03 5.85 7.84
N VAL A 175 -3.16 5.40 7.31
CA VAL A 175 -3.90 4.22 7.81
C VAL A 175 -3.09 2.90 7.75
N LEU A 176 -2.09 2.80 6.87
CA LEU A 176 -1.18 1.65 6.86
C LEU A 176 -0.42 1.54 8.19
N ILE A 177 -0.04 2.67 8.76
CA ILE A 177 0.69 2.72 10.03
C ILE A 177 -0.18 2.25 11.20
N ASP A 178 -1.48 2.51 11.16
CA ASP A 178 -2.42 2.00 12.16
C ASP A 178 -2.40 0.46 12.20
N ASN A 179 -2.32 -0.16 11.01
CA ASN A 179 -2.29 -1.61 10.91
C ASN A 179 -0.94 -2.19 11.39
N LEU A 180 0.17 -1.53 11.06
CA LEU A 180 1.49 -1.93 11.55
C LEU A 180 1.58 -1.82 13.08
N ARG A 181 1.07 -0.72 13.65
CA ARG A 181 1.01 -0.54 15.09
C ARG A 181 0.15 -1.60 15.78
N PHE A 182 -1.03 -1.89 15.23
CA PHE A 182 -1.94 -2.90 15.73
C PHE A 182 -1.28 -4.28 15.76
N ASN A 183 -0.58 -4.65 14.69
CA ASN A 183 0.05 -5.96 14.55
C ASN A 183 1.44 -6.06 15.21
N ARG A 184 1.96 -5.00 15.80
CA ARG A 184 3.32 -4.97 16.35
C ARG A 184 3.62 -6.13 17.33
N ASN A 185 2.64 -6.52 18.12
CA ASN A 185 2.75 -7.62 19.09
C ASN A 185 2.28 -8.97 18.53
N HIS A 186 1.84 -9.03 17.28
CA HIS A 186 1.34 -10.22 16.61
C HIS A 186 2.26 -10.69 15.47
N LEU A 187 3.40 -10.03 15.29
CA LEU A 187 4.36 -10.41 14.26
C LEU A 187 4.83 -11.86 14.48
N VAL A 188 4.94 -12.61 13.39
CA VAL A 188 5.34 -14.01 13.40
C VAL A 188 6.72 -14.12 12.78
N LYS A 189 7.68 -14.66 13.55
CA LYS A 189 9.04 -14.91 13.03
C LYS A 189 9.00 -16.02 11.99
N PRO A 190 9.40 -15.77 10.73
CA PRO A 190 9.37 -16.76 9.68
C PRO A 190 10.36 -17.91 9.94
N SER A 191 10.00 -19.14 9.57
CA SER A 191 10.88 -20.32 9.66
C SER A 191 12.16 -20.18 8.82
N LEU A 192 12.14 -19.30 7.81
CA LEU A 192 13.31 -19.01 6.99
C LEU A 192 14.50 -18.43 7.81
N PHE A 193 14.26 -17.84 8.98
CA PHE A 193 15.34 -17.39 9.88
C PHE A 193 16.24 -18.53 10.30
N ASP A 194 15.66 -19.68 10.62
CA ASP A 194 16.42 -20.86 11.02
C ASP A 194 17.09 -21.52 9.81
N THR A 195 16.34 -21.64 8.70
CA THR A 195 16.82 -22.26 7.45
C THR A 195 18.00 -21.49 6.84
N LEU A 196 17.94 -20.16 6.83
CA LEU A 196 18.96 -19.28 6.26
C LEU A 196 19.96 -18.78 7.31
N LYS A 197 19.78 -19.17 8.58
CA LYS A 197 20.60 -18.73 9.73
C LYS A 197 20.66 -17.20 9.86
N LEU A 198 19.52 -16.53 9.61
CA LEU A 198 19.41 -15.08 9.70
C LEU A 198 19.49 -14.60 11.14
N ARG A 199 20.10 -13.43 11.32
CA ARG A 199 20.06 -12.67 12.57
C ARG A 199 19.38 -11.33 12.32
N GLU A 200 18.70 -10.82 13.32
CA GLU A 200 18.10 -9.49 13.25
C GLU A 200 19.18 -8.44 12.95
N LYS A 201 18.84 -7.49 12.06
CA LYS A 201 19.74 -6.41 11.61
C LYS A 201 21.01 -6.87 10.87
N ASP A 202 21.03 -8.13 10.35
CA ASP A 202 22.18 -8.71 9.66
C ASP A 202 21.81 -9.26 8.26
N TYR A 203 20.72 -8.80 7.69
CA TYR A 203 20.26 -9.13 6.34
C TYR A 203 19.55 -7.96 5.70
N LEU A 204 19.48 -7.96 4.37
CA LEU A 204 18.67 -7.04 3.60
C LEU A 204 17.44 -7.77 3.04
N VAL A 205 16.36 -7.00 2.81
CA VAL A 205 15.17 -7.48 2.09
C VAL A 205 15.12 -6.82 0.72
N PHE A 206 14.84 -7.61 -0.31
CA PHE A 206 14.64 -7.11 -1.66
C PHE A 206 13.25 -7.47 -2.17
N THR A 207 12.48 -6.48 -2.67
CA THR A 207 11.19 -6.73 -3.31
C THR A 207 11.13 -6.08 -4.69
N LEU A 208 10.43 -6.72 -5.64
CA LEU A 208 10.31 -6.28 -7.02
C LEU A 208 8.94 -6.68 -7.59
N ASN A 209 8.15 -5.72 -8.04
CA ASN A 209 6.80 -5.94 -8.57
C ASN A 209 6.51 -5.15 -9.85
N ARG A 210 7.21 -4.02 -10.08
CA ARG A 210 6.92 -3.14 -11.22
C ARG A 210 7.34 -3.76 -12.55
N ARG A 211 6.36 -3.88 -13.41
CA ARG A 211 6.54 -4.45 -14.75
C ARG A 211 7.64 -3.77 -15.55
N VAL A 212 7.70 -2.44 -15.50
CA VAL A 212 8.71 -1.65 -16.23
C VAL A 212 10.13 -2.06 -15.83
N LEU A 213 10.41 -2.24 -14.53
CA LEU A 213 11.73 -2.71 -14.06
C LEU A 213 12.00 -4.17 -14.43
N ILE A 214 10.98 -5.02 -14.36
CA ILE A 214 11.09 -6.45 -14.71
C ILE A 214 11.36 -6.63 -16.20
N ASP A 215 10.74 -5.84 -17.05
CA ASP A 215 10.83 -5.94 -18.51
C ASP A 215 12.15 -5.33 -19.04
N ASP A 216 12.74 -4.35 -18.35
CA ASP A 216 14.07 -3.82 -18.67
C ASP A 216 15.18 -4.74 -18.13
N ARG A 217 15.39 -5.84 -18.83
CA ARG A 217 16.32 -6.90 -18.42
C ARG A 217 17.78 -6.46 -18.36
N GLU A 218 18.18 -5.48 -19.19
CA GLU A 218 19.54 -5.00 -19.21
C GLU A 218 19.82 -4.14 -17.98
N ASN A 219 18.93 -3.20 -17.66
CA ASN A 219 19.10 -2.35 -16.51
C ASN A 219 18.94 -3.14 -15.20
N LEU A 220 17.96 -4.05 -15.12
CA LEU A 220 17.80 -4.94 -13.96
C LEU A 220 19.08 -5.73 -13.69
N GLN A 221 19.73 -6.23 -14.74
CA GLN A 221 21.01 -6.94 -14.63
C GLN A 221 22.08 -6.05 -13.98
N LYS A 222 22.26 -4.80 -14.45
CA LYS A 222 23.21 -3.83 -13.87
C LYS A 222 22.91 -3.54 -12.39
N MET A 223 21.63 -3.42 -12.06
CA MET A 223 21.22 -3.20 -10.67
C MET A 223 21.55 -4.39 -9.76
N ILE A 224 21.34 -5.62 -10.22
CA ILE A 224 21.70 -6.83 -9.45
C ILE A 224 23.22 -6.96 -9.33
N GLU A 225 23.99 -6.64 -10.37
CA GLU A 225 25.46 -6.56 -10.30
C GLU A 225 25.94 -5.53 -9.29
N ALA A 226 25.33 -4.35 -9.26
CA ALA A 226 25.65 -3.32 -8.27
C ALA A 226 25.38 -3.79 -6.82
N ILE A 227 24.30 -4.54 -6.59
CA ILE A 227 24.06 -5.17 -5.28
C ILE A 227 25.15 -6.21 -4.99
N ALA A 228 25.50 -7.07 -5.97
CA ALA A 228 26.50 -8.12 -5.84
C ALA A 228 27.88 -7.60 -5.40
N GLU A 229 28.26 -6.43 -5.92
CA GLU A 229 29.54 -5.79 -5.63
C GLU A 229 29.56 -5.08 -4.26
N ASN A 230 28.39 -4.66 -3.78
CA ASN A 230 28.30 -3.77 -2.62
C ASN A 230 27.65 -4.38 -1.37
N HIS A 231 27.08 -5.60 -1.43
CA HIS A 231 26.40 -6.20 -0.27
C HIS A 231 27.35 -6.80 0.78
N SER A 232 28.67 -6.79 0.54
CA SER A 232 29.72 -7.19 1.50
C SER A 232 29.48 -8.55 2.17
N GLY A 233 28.83 -9.50 1.47
CA GLY A 233 28.50 -10.81 2.01
C GLY A 233 27.23 -10.86 2.89
N VAL A 234 26.57 -9.73 3.10
CA VAL A 234 25.28 -9.69 3.83
C VAL A 234 24.21 -10.41 2.99
N THR A 235 23.44 -11.28 3.61
CA THR A 235 22.36 -12.03 2.94
C THR A 235 21.28 -11.07 2.46
N VAL A 236 20.90 -11.14 1.19
CA VAL A 236 19.78 -10.38 0.62
C VAL A 236 18.62 -11.33 0.37
N VAL A 237 17.59 -11.28 1.19
CA VAL A 237 16.40 -12.13 1.12
C VAL A 237 15.39 -11.51 0.17
N ALA A 238 14.95 -12.28 -0.82
CA ALA A 238 14.04 -11.81 -1.86
C ALA A 238 12.77 -12.68 -1.95
N PRO A 239 11.69 -12.33 -1.25
CA PRO A 239 10.39 -12.99 -1.39
C PRO A 239 9.77 -12.63 -2.74
N LEU A 240 9.95 -13.47 -3.75
CA LEU A 240 9.55 -13.20 -5.13
C LEU A 240 8.77 -14.36 -5.74
N ARG A 241 7.84 -14.04 -6.65
CA ARG A 241 7.08 -15.02 -7.44
C ARG A 241 6.95 -14.59 -8.91
N GLY A 242 6.54 -15.51 -9.76
CA GLY A 242 6.23 -15.26 -11.16
C GLY A 242 7.36 -14.53 -11.89
N LEU A 243 7.02 -13.55 -12.70
CA LEU A 243 7.95 -12.83 -13.58
C LEU A 243 9.13 -12.17 -12.84
N ALA A 244 8.93 -11.69 -11.62
CA ALA A 244 10.03 -11.12 -10.82
C ALA A 244 11.05 -12.18 -10.43
N LYS A 245 10.59 -13.37 -9.98
CA LYS A 245 11.45 -14.52 -9.67
C LYS A 245 12.25 -14.96 -10.91
N GLU A 246 11.56 -15.17 -12.05
CA GLU A 246 12.19 -15.53 -13.32
C GLU A 246 13.24 -14.50 -13.78
N ALA A 247 12.94 -13.22 -13.61
CA ALA A 247 13.86 -12.14 -13.97
C ALA A 247 15.15 -12.18 -13.14
N ILE A 248 15.02 -12.36 -11.84
CA ILE A 248 16.18 -12.43 -10.95
C ILE A 248 16.99 -13.70 -11.17
N GLU A 249 16.34 -14.85 -11.41
CA GLU A 249 17.02 -16.09 -11.74
C GLU A 249 17.82 -15.96 -13.07
N ALA A 250 17.27 -15.27 -14.07
CA ALA A 250 18.00 -14.96 -15.31
C ALA A 250 19.22 -14.07 -15.06
N CYS A 251 19.12 -13.07 -14.17
CA CYS A 251 20.26 -12.25 -13.76
C CYS A 251 21.34 -13.11 -13.08
N HIS A 252 20.97 -14.00 -12.13
CA HIS A 252 21.90 -14.90 -11.46
C HIS A 252 22.67 -15.79 -12.44
N ASN A 253 21.97 -16.33 -13.46
CA ASN A 253 22.59 -17.16 -14.49
C ASN A 253 23.63 -16.39 -15.32
N LYS A 254 23.36 -15.12 -15.64
CA LYS A 254 24.32 -14.27 -16.37
C LYS A 254 25.53 -13.88 -15.52
N ILE A 255 25.31 -13.55 -14.25
CA ILE A 255 26.36 -13.20 -13.28
C ILE A 255 27.20 -14.45 -12.92
N GLY A 256 26.65 -15.65 -13.04
CA GLY A 256 27.27 -16.91 -12.59
C GLY A 256 27.30 -17.07 -11.08
N LYS A 257 26.53 -16.27 -10.34
CA LYS A 257 26.48 -16.25 -8.87
C LYS A 257 25.07 -15.89 -8.38
N LYS A 258 24.62 -16.57 -7.31
CA LYS A 258 23.39 -16.17 -6.60
C LYS A 258 23.68 -14.95 -5.74
N VAL A 259 23.13 -13.81 -6.10
CA VAL A 259 23.26 -12.52 -5.37
C VAL A 259 22.14 -12.38 -4.35
N LEU A 260 20.90 -12.70 -4.75
CA LEU A 260 19.72 -12.66 -3.91
C LEU A 260 19.33 -14.09 -3.52
N THR A 261 18.96 -14.27 -2.26
CA THR A 261 18.35 -15.52 -1.79
C THR A 261 16.85 -15.44 -2.06
N VAL A 262 16.43 -15.95 -3.21
CA VAL A 262 15.01 -15.97 -3.61
C VAL A 262 14.27 -16.99 -2.75
N VAL A 263 13.18 -16.57 -2.12
CA VAL A 263 12.30 -17.39 -1.30
C VAL A 263 10.84 -17.20 -1.77
N GLU A 264 9.97 -18.12 -1.39
CA GLU A 264 8.54 -17.95 -1.67
C GLU A 264 7.97 -16.76 -0.88
N PRO A 265 6.92 -16.11 -1.39
CA PRO A 265 6.22 -15.04 -0.67
C PRO A 265 5.76 -15.50 0.71
N LEU A 266 5.88 -14.61 1.69
CA LEU A 266 5.50 -14.87 3.07
C LEU A 266 4.08 -14.38 3.36
N PRO A 267 3.37 -15.00 4.31
CA PRO A 267 2.16 -14.44 4.92
C PRO A 267 2.40 -13.04 5.47
N TYR A 268 1.33 -12.26 5.64
CA TYR A 268 1.44 -10.85 5.99
C TYR A 268 2.24 -10.58 7.28
N LEU A 269 1.94 -11.29 8.37
CA LEU A 269 2.62 -11.09 9.66
C LEU A 269 4.08 -11.55 9.65
N GLU A 270 4.40 -12.58 8.88
CA GLU A 270 5.77 -13.06 8.69
C GLU A 270 6.59 -12.09 7.84
N PHE A 271 6.01 -11.55 6.76
CA PHE A 271 6.65 -10.54 5.93
C PHE A 271 6.91 -9.25 6.72
N SER A 272 5.93 -8.80 7.52
CA SER A 272 6.09 -7.65 8.40
C SER A 272 7.18 -7.85 9.43
N TYR A 273 7.33 -9.07 9.99
CA TYR A 273 8.46 -9.41 10.87
C TYR A 273 9.80 -9.30 10.13
N LEU A 274 9.89 -9.90 8.94
CA LEU A 274 11.10 -9.88 8.12
C LEU A 274 11.53 -8.43 7.82
N MET A 275 10.58 -7.58 7.48
CA MET A 275 10.82 -6.16 7.19
C MET A 275 11.28 -5.37 8.42
N ALA A 276 10.61 -5.53 9.55
CA ALA A 276 10.88 -4.76 10.76
C ALA A 276 12.26 -5.06 11.37
N HIS A 277 12.78 -6.27 11.15
CA HIS A 277 14.05 -6.72 11.71
C HIS A 277 15.21 -6.74 10.70
N ALA A 278 15.01 -6.23 9.49
CA ALA A 278 16.06 -6.10 8.48
C ALA A 278 17.10 -5.03 8.85
N ALA A 279 18.32 -5.15 8.35
CA ALA A 279 19.32 -4.10 8.35
C ALA A 279 18.95 -2.99 7.36
N GLY A 280 18.24 -3.36 6.30
CA GLY A 280 17.73 -2.45 5.29
C GLY A 280 16.87 -3.14 4.25
N VAL A 281 16.21 -2.33 3.43
CA VAL A 281 15.26 -2.77 2.42
C VAL A 281 15.57 -2.11 1.08
N ILE A 282 15.47 -2.89 0.01
CA ILE A 282 15.54 -2.43 -1.38
C ILE A 282 14.21 -2.80 -2.03
N THR A 283 13.48 -1.81 -2.54
CA THR A 283 12.10 -2.03 -3.01
C THR A 283 11.71 -1.10 -4.15
N ASP A 284 10.74 -1.50 -4.93
CA ASP A 284 10.02 -0.66 -5.89
C ASP A 284 8.60 -0.28 -5.41
N SER A 285 8.24 -0.66 -4.18
CA SER A 285 6.90 -0.49 -3.61
C SER A 285 6.84 0.71 -2.66
N GLY A 286 5.88 1.61 -2.88
CA GLY A 286 5.59 2.73 -1.98
C GLY A 286 5.16 2.27 -0.59
N ASN A 287 4.29 1.27 -0.49
CA ASN A 287 3.85 0.73 0.80
C ASN A 287 5.02 0.19 1.63
N VAL A 288 5.96 -0.52 1.00
CA VAL A 288 7.16 -1.05 1.69
C VAL A 288 8.05 0.10 2.19
N ALA A 289 8.16 1.20 1.45
CA ALA A 289 8.89 2.39 1.90
C ALA A 289 8.21 3.07 3.11
N GLU A 290 6.87 3.09 3.13
CA GLU A 290 6.10 3.59 4.28
C GLU A 290 6.30 2.70 5.52
N GLU A 291 6.21 1.38 5.36
CA GLU A 291 6.46 0.40 6.43
C GLU A 291 7.89 0.49 6.97
N SER A 292 8.88 0.62 6.09
CA SER A 292 10.27 0.81 6.46
C SER A 292 10.47 2.11 7.25
N THR A 293 9.82 3.20 6.84
CA THR A 293 9.84 4.47 7.56
C THR A 293 9.27 4.33 8.97
N PHE A 294 8.13 3.67 9.13
CA PHE A 294 7.53 3.43 10.44
C PHE A 294 8.41 2.57 11.35
N ASN A 295 9.01 1.52 10.80
CA ASN A 295 9.90 0.62 11.52
C ASN A 295 11.32 1.20 11.71
N GLN A 296 11.59 2.40 11.20
CA GLN A 296 12.92 3.04 11.21
C GLN A 296 14.00 2.16 10.59
N VAL A 297 13.65 1.41 9.55
CA VAL A 297 14.56 0.57 8.76
C VAL A 297 15.03 1.36 7.54
N PRO A 298 16.34 1.44 7.26
CA PRO A 298 16.88 2.02 6.04
C PRO A 298 16.19 1.47 4.79
N CYS A 299 15.76 2.33 3.88
CA CYS A 299 15.03 1.93 2.68
C CYS A 299 15.61 2.59 1.43
N ILE A 300 15.85 1.80 0.40
CA ILE A 300 16.19 2.25 -0.95
C ILE A 300 14.99 1.97 -1.86
N THR A 301 14.46 3.00 -2.49
CA THR A 301 13.37 2.84 -3.47
C THR A 301 13.91 2.97 -4.89
N LEU A 302 13.63 1.93 -5.70
CA LEU A 302 13.99 1.81 -7.12
C LEU A 302 13.03 2.62 -8.00
N ASN A 303 12.81 3.88 -7.63
CA ASN A 303 11.97 4.85 -8.30
C ASN A 303 12.61 6.22 -8.24
N SER A 304 12.35 7.07 -9.23
CA SER A 304 12.75 8.47 -9.27
C SER A 304 11.76 9.39 -8.53
N TYR A 305 10.60 8.89 -8.14
CA TYR A 305 9.55 9.62 -7.43
C TYR A 305 8.95 8.79 -6.31
N THR A 306 8.26 9.44 -5.39
CA THR A 306 7.43 8.80 -4.37
C THR A 306 6.10 9.54 -4.23
N GLU A 307 5.06 8.79 -3.93
CA GLU A 307 3.72 9.30 -3.65
C GLU A 307 3.59 9.86 -2.23
N HIS A 308 4.53 9.48 -1.35
CA HIS A 308 4.63 9.97 0.03
C HIS A 308 6.02 10.56 0.27
N GLU A 309 6.16 11.85 -0.04
CA GLU A 309 7.42 12.57 0.10
C GLU A 309 7.96 12.56 1.53
N GLU A 310 7.08 12.40 2.51
CA GLU A 310 7.43 12.30 3.92
C GLU A 310 8.38 11.12 4.21
N THR A 311 8.28 10.02 3.45
CA THR A 311 9.20 8.88 3.59
C THR A 311 10.64 9.27 3.25
N VAL A 312 10.81 10.22 2.32
CA VAL A 312 12.12 10.73 1.89
C VAL A 312 12.58 11.92 2.73
N LYS A 313 11.69 12.89 2.98
CA LYS A 313 12.05 14.13 3.68
C LYS A 313 12.28 13.93 5.18
N VAL A 314 11.47 13.09 5.82
CA VAL A 314 11.48 12.81 7.26
C VAL A 314 11.89 11.37 7.55
N GLY A 315 11.36 10.42 6.79
CA GLY A 315 11.57 8.99 6.98
C GLY A 315 12.92 8.46 6.53
N THR A 316 13.01 7.15 6.45
CA THR A 316 14.24 6.40 6.16
C THR A 316 14.53 6.22 4.68
N ASN A 317 13.61 6.61 3.80
CA ASN A 317 13.64 6.28 2.38
C ASN A 317 14.61 7.17 1.58
N VAL A 318 15.30 6.55 0.62
CA VAL A 318 16.14 7.24 -0.39
C VAL A 318 15.70 6.74 -1.77
N LEU A 319 15.45 7.66 -2.69
CA LEU A 319 15.13 7.34 -4.07
C LEU A 319 16.42 7.22 -4.88
N VAL A 320 16.61 6.12 -5.58
CA VAL A 320 17.78 5.92 -6.45
C VAL A 320 17.39 5.86 -7.94
N GLY A 321 16.09 5.88 -8.23
CA GLY A 321 15.64 5.68 -9.61
C GLY A 321 15.99 4.28 -10.11
N GLU A 322 16.35 4.24 -11.36
CA GLU A 322 16.85 3.03 -12.05
C GLU A 322 18.37 3.13 -12.29
N ASP A 323 19.08 3.85 -11.40
CA ASP A 323 20.53 4.10 -11.47
C ASP A 323 21.28 3.05 -10.65
N ALA A 324 21.99 2.16 -11.32
CA ALA A 324 22.76 1.08 -10.72
C ALA A 324 23.94 1.58 -9.87
N ASP A 325 24.62 2.65 -10.28
CA ASP A 325 25.76 3.22 -9.55
C ASP A 325 25.28 3.82 -8.22
N MET A 326 24.18 4.58 -8.28
CA MET A 326 23.56 5.15 -7.09
C MET A 326 23.05 4.06 -6.15
N LEU A 327 22.44 3.01 -6.69
CA LEU A 327 22.01 1.84 -5.92
C LEU A 327 23.19 1.19 -5.17
N GLY A 328 24.29 0.89 -5.86
CA GLY A 328 25.48 0.29 -5.25
C GLY A 328 26.06 1.16 -4.13
N LYS A 329 26.14 2.48 -4.35
CA LYS A 329 26.58 3.44 -3.32
C LYS A 329 25.67 3.41 -2.10
N MET A 330 24.35 3.41 -2.28
CA MET A 330 23.40 3.40 -1.17
C MET A 330 23.39 2.08 -0.42
N VAL A 331 23.52 0.95 -1.11
CA VAL A 331 23.67 -0.39 -0.47
C VAL A 331 24.89 -0.41 0.43
N ARG A 332 26.04 0.09 -0.03
CA ARG A 332 27.26 0.18 0.79
C ARG A 332 27.04 1.04 2.03
N GLN A 333 26.48 2.24 1.88
CA GLN A 333 26.21 3.12 3.02
C GLN A 333 25.25 2.49 4.04
N MET A 334 24.23 1.78 3.55
CA MET A 334 23.26 1.06 4.38
C MET A 334 23.96 0.00 5.25
N ILE A 335 24.83 -0.80 4.66
CA ILE A 335 25.56 -1.88 5.38
C ILE A 335 26.60 -1.32 6.34
N GLU A 336 27.26 -0.21 5.96
CA GLU A 336 28.23 0.47 6.83
C GLU A 336 27.57 1.24 8.00
N GLY A 337 26.25 1.24 8.09
CA GLY A 337 25.52 2.02 9.10
C GLY A 337 25.59 3.53 8.90
N LYS A 338 25.96 4.00 7.72
CA LYS A 338 26.08 5.40 7.34
C LYS A 338 24.80 5.92 6.69
N TRP A 339 23.67 5.69 7.35
CA TRP A 339 22.36 6.10 6.82
C TRP A 339 22.02 7.51 7.29
N LYS A 340 21.13 8.16 6.55
CA LYS A 340 20.64 9.51 6.90
C LYS A 340 19.91 9.48 8.24
N SER A 341 19.91 10.63 8.93
CA SER A 341 19.01 10.83 10.08
C SER A 341 17.56 10.79 9.63
N SER A 342 16.71 10.15 10.40
CA SER A 342 15.30 9.95 10.08
C SER A 342 14.43 10.03 11.31
N GLY A 343 13.13 10.24 11.10
CA GLY A 343 12.11 10.25 12.13
C GLY A 343 10.77 9.72 11.60
N LEU A 344 9.73 9.82 12.41
CA LEU A 344 8.37 9.53 11.99
C LEU A 344 7.71 10.79 11.42
N PRO A 345 7.08 10.72 10.26
CA PRO A 345 6.27 11.82 9.73
C PRO A 345 5.13 12.20 10.68
N ASP A 346 4.69 13.45 10.58
CA ASP A 346 3.58 13.95 11.41
C ASP A 346 2.32 13.10 11.24
N ARG A 347 1.65 12.78 12.35
CA ARG A 347 0.47 11.92 12.44
C ARG A 347 0.64 10.47 11.96
N TRP A 348 1.87 10.00 11.77
CA TRP A 348 2.14 8.57 11.55
C TRP A 348 2.25 7.83 12.89
N ASP A 349 1.27 8.07 13.76
CA ASP A 349 1.21 7.57 15.13
C ASP A 349 0.31 6.33 15.31
N GLY A 350 -0.29 5.84 14.21
CA GLY A 350 -1.18 4.69 14.21
C GLY A 350 -2.56 4.96 14.84
N ARG A 351 -3.05 6.20 14.72
CA ARG A 351 -4.39 6.64 15.18
C ARG A 351 -5.21 7.30 14.08
N SER A 352 -4.87 7.04 12.83
CA SER A 352 -5.58 7.64 11.69
C SER A 352 -7.03 7.18 11.63
N ALA A 353 -7.28 5.89 11.86
CA ALA A 353 -8.61 5.31 11.84
C ALA A 353 -9.54 5.88 12.92
N GLU A 354 -9.03 6.14 14.13
CA GLU A 354 -9.79 6.79 15.20
C GLU A 354 -10.25 8.19 14.77
N ARG A 355 -9.35 8.98 14.16
CA ARG A 355 -9.68 10.32 13.63
C ARG A 355 -10.70 10.26 12.51
N ILE A 356 -10.55 9.30 11.58
CA ILE A 356 -11.46 9.09 10.47
C ILE A 356 -12.88 8.82 10.99
N VAL A 357 -13.05 7.86 11.89
CA VAL A 357 -14.38 7.49 12.42
C VAL A 357 -15.00 8.64 13.20
N GLN A 358 -14.21 9.38 13.98
CA GLN A 358 -14.70 10.58 14.68
C GLN A 358 -15.23 11.62 13.68
N ILE A 359 -14.48 11.95 12.63
CA ILE A 359 -14.88 12.92 11.60
C ILE A 359 -16.14 12.46 10.87
N LEU A 360 -16.24 11.16 10.54
CA LEU A 360 -17.42 10.61 9.90
C LEU A 360 -18.67 10.75 10.76
N LEU A 361 -18.57 10.47 12.06
CA LEU A 361 -19.66 10.63 13.03
C LEU A 361 -20.08 12.10 13.21
N GLU A 362 -19.12 13.04 13.25
CA GLU A 362 -19.39 14.47 13.35
C GLU A 362 -20.02 15.05 12.07
N SER A 363 -19.62 14.55 10.93
CA SER A 363 -20.13 14.98 9.62
C SER A 363 -21.51 14.40 9.25
N ALA A 364 -22.00 13.42 10.01
CA ALA A 364 -23.34 12.84 9.84
C ALA A 364 -24.46 13.66 10.49
N ARG A 365 -24.09 14.66 11.31
CA ARG A 365 -25.00 15.62 11.93
C ARG A 365 -25.19 16.84 11.04
#